data_5addb7e8c01657c96ec71d9fec572c68
#
_entry.id   5addb7e8c01657c96ec71d9fec572c68
#
_cell.length_a   1.000
_cell.length_b   1.000
_cell.length_c   1.000
_cell.angle_alpha   90.00
_cell.angle_beta   90.00
_cell.angle_gamma   90.00
#
_symmetry.space_group_name_H-M   'P 1'
#
loop_
_entity.id
_entity.type
_entity.pdbx_description
1 polymer ?
#
loop_
_entity_poly.entity_id
_entity_poly.type
_entity_poly.pdbx_seq_one_letter_code
_entity_poly.pdbx_strand_id
1 'polypeptide(L)'
;MIDKVNEIEDSANKAKKIEYRDCYVAFLDILGFKELIKTSECSDIFNLMEECVNSCKFYIDDVSETSKITKEYLNSIFEEITLNLISDSVVISVPSDRKCSLDVLVFVICSLIIKCFKDYGVLFRGGISKGDFFAFENKVYGPALNDAYLLESQNAKFPRVIFTAELLEDYLAKNFNRDFNILSTAIEVDKNDYFNFVDYLFFLMHQGKANAETEEQKKGFSNLIDKINKKISDELATEKNPGVREKYVWLKEYMKRAKKRDSEHSAFTHNGVTL
;
A
#
# COMPACT_ATOMS: atom_id res chain seq x y z
N MET A 1 37.88 -18.06 29.83
CA MET A 1 37.16 -18.74 28.73
C MET A 1 35.70 -19.03 29.10
N ILE A 2 35.40 -19.26 30.36
CA ILE A 2 34.03 -19.47 30.87
C ILE A 2 33.22 -18.15 30.88
N ASP A 3 33.86 -17.02 31.17
CA ASP A 3 33.16 -15.71 31.21
C ASP A 3 32.70 -15.22 29.82
N LYS A 4 33.42 -15.57 28.76
CA LYS A 4 33.00 -15.25 27.37
C LYS A 4 31.85 -16.12 26.86
N VAL A 5 31.66 -17.32 27.40
CA VAL A 5 30.53 -18.20 27.04
C VAL A 5 29.25 -17.68 27.72
N ASN A 6 29.33 -17.21 28.96
CA ASN A 6 28.21 -16.63 29.66
C ASN A 6 27.74 -15.28 29.06
N GLU A 7 28.64 -14.43 28.53
CA GLU A 7 28.28 -13.20 27.82
C GLU A 7 27.62 -13.47 26.46
N ILE A 8 27.95 -14.59 25.78
CA ILE A 8 27.33 -15.01 24.53
C ILE A 8 25.94 -15.62 24.81
N GLU A 9 25.76 -16.37 25.90
CA GLU A 9 24.46 -16.91 26.30
C GLU A 9 23.52 -15.83 26.83
N ASP A 10 24.01 -14.79 27.53
CA ASP A 10 23.20 -13.65 27.97
C ASP A 10 22.80 -12.71 26.83
N SER A 11 23.59 -12.61 25.77
CA SER A 11 23.20 -11.87 24.55
C SER A 11 22.22 -12.63 23.66
N ALA A 12 22.24 -13.98 23.68
CA ALA A 12 21.29 -14.83 22.97
C ALA A 12 19.95 -14.97 23.73
N ASN A 13 19.91 -14.69 25.03
CA ASN A 13 18.78 -14.91 25.90
C ASN A 13 18.06 -13.63 26.33
N LYS A 14 18.13 -12.54 25.55
CA LYS A 14 17.02 -11.61 25.47
C LYS A 14 15.89 -12.34 24.75
N ALA A 15 15.22 -13.25 25.42
CA ALA A 15 14.02 -13.91 24.98
C ALA A 15 13.09 -12.78 24.49
N LYS A 16 12.94 -12.64 23.16
CA LYS A 16 12.06 -11.64 22.56
C LYS A 16 10.69 -11.91 23.16
N LYS A 17 10.20 -11.00 23.98
CA LYS A 17 8.94 -11.17 24.70
C LYS A 17 7.87 -11.48 23.66
N ILE A 18 7.26 -12.66 23.77
CA ILE A 18 6.19 -13.08 22.85
C ILE A 18 4.92 -12.37 23.35
N GLU A 19 4.60 -11.24 22.73
CA GLU A 19 3.43 -10.42 23.05
C GLU A 19 2.86 -9.78 21.78
N TYR A 20 1.59 -9.47 21.82
CA TYR A 20 0.98 -8.66 20.79
C TYR A 20 1.53 -7.23 20.83
N ARG A 21 1.60 -6.62 19.64
CA ARG A 21 1.84 -5.19 19.46
C ARG A 21 0.65 -4.57 18.75
N ASP A 22 0.22 -3.38 19.17
CA ASP A 22 -0.80 -2.63 18.45
C ASP A 22 -0.24 -2.14 17.11
N CYS A 23 -0.82 -2.62 16.02
CA CYS A 23 -0.33 -2.37 14.65
C CYS A 23 -1.47 -1.94 13.73
N TYR A 24 -1.13 -1.16 12.69
CA TYR A 24 -1.92 -1.14 11.46
C TYR A 24 -1.53 -2.36 10.65
N VAL A 25 -2.53 -3.13 10.21
CA VAL A 25 -2.35 -4.37 9.46
C VAL A 25 -3.15 -4.31 8.17
N ALA A 26 -2.48 -4.51 7.04
CA ALA A 26 -3.11 -4.67 5.74
C ALA A 26 -3.07 -6.15 5.33
N PHE A 27 -4.23 -6.68 4.94
CA PHE A 27 -4.38 -7.96 4.27
C PHE A 27 -4.75 -7.69 2.81
N LEU A 28 -3.90 -8.12 1.88
CA LEU A 28 -4.06 -7.91 0.44
C LEU A 28 -4.16 -9.26 -0.26
N ASP A 29 -5.15 -9.43 -1.15
CA ASP A 29 -5.39 -10.61 -1.96
C ASP A 29 -5.10 -10.31 -3.43
N ILE A 30 -4.34 -11.19 -4.11
CA ILE A 30 -4.04 -11.08 -5.54
C ILE A 30 -5.23 -11.60 -6.34
N LEU A 31 -5.92 -10.70 -7.04
CA LEU A 31 -7.08 -11.03 -7.83
C LEU A 31 -6.72 -11.91 -9.03
N GLY A 32 -7.39 -13.07 -9.13
CA GLY A 32 -7.19 -14.00 -10.24
C GLY A 32 -5.98 -14.91 -10.10
N PHE A 33 -5.35 -14.98 -8.93
CA PHE A 33 -4.15 -15.80 -8.68
C PHE A 33 -4.32 -17.27 -9.08
N LYS A 34 -5.50 -17.86 -8.85
CA LYS A 34 -5.79 -19.26 -9.26
C LYS A 34 -5.65 -19.50 -10.76
N GLU A 35 -6.01 -18.54 -11.59
CA GLU A 35 -5.81 -18.63 -13.04
C GLU A 35 -4.36 -18.29 -13.41
N LEU A 36 -3.75 -17.36 -12.72
CA LEU A 36 -2.36 -16.97 -12.94
C LEU A 36 -1.43 -18.16 -12.77
N ILE A 37 -1.54 -18.93 -11.67
CA ILE A 37 -0.70 -20.11 -11.43
C ILE A 37 -0.94 -21.29 -12.41
N LYS A 38 -2.09 -21.32 -13.10
CA LYS A 38 -2.37 -22.34 -14.12
C LYS A 38 -1.75 -21.99 -15.47
N THR A 39 -1.58 -20.70 -15.76
CA THR A 39 -1.21 -20.19 -17.07
C THR A 39 0.21 -19.65 -17.14
N SER A 40 0.86 -19.45 -16.00
CA SER A 40 2.22 -18.91 -15.89
C SER A 40 3.22 -19.97 -15.49
N GLU A 41 4.47 -19.77 -15.88
CA GLU A 41 5.58 -20.58 -15.39
C GLU A 41 5.85 -20.31 -13.89
N CYS A 42 6.40 -21.30 -13.20
CA CYS A 42 6.73 -21.16 -11.77
C CYS A 42 7.69 -19.99 -11.50
N SER A 43 8.63 -19.75 -12.40
CA SER A 43 9.57 -18.61 -12.34
C SER A 43 8.87 -17.25 -12.37
N ASP A 44 7.78 -17.13 -13.14
CA ASP A 44 7.03 -15.86 -13.24
C ASP A 44 6.28 -15.58 -11.94
N ILE A 45 5.69 -16.64 -11.36
CA ILE A 45 5.04 -16.53 -10.04
C ILE A 45 6.05 -16.18 -8.95
N PHE A 46 7.22 -16.84 -8.96
CA PHE A 46 8.30 -16.53 -8.03
C PHE A 46 8.73 -15.05 -8.14
N ASN A 47 8.96 -14.57 -9.37
CA ASN A 47 9.34 -13.17 -9.60
C ASN A 47 8.26 -12.18 -9.14
N LEU A 48 6.98 -12.50 -9.34
CA LEU A 48 5.87 -11.70 -8.81
C LEU A 48 5.91 -11.63 -7.28
N MET A 49 6.12 -12.76 -6.60
CA MET A 49 6.19 -12.80 -5.13
C MET A 49 7.41 -12.04 -4.60
N GLU A 50 8.58 -12.20 -5.24
CA GLU A 50 9.77 -11.40 -4.92
C GLU A 50 9.52 -9.90 -5.14
N GLU A 51 8.78 -9.53 -6.18
CA GLU A 51 8.42 -8.15 -6.42
C GLU A 51 7.50 -7.59 -5.31
N CYS A 52 6.54 -8.39 -4.83
CA CYS A 52 5.72 -8.00 -3.67
C CYS A 52 6.61 -7.70 -2.45
N VAL A 53 7.60 -8.56 -2.17
CA VAL A 53 8.55 -8.35 -1.06
C VAL A 53 9.40 -7.10 -1.26
N ASN A 54 9.96 -6.93 -2.47
CA ASN A 54 10.87 -5.83 -2.77
C ASN A 54 10.14 -4.48 -2.82
N SER A 55 8.88 -4.47 -3.26
CA SER A 55 8.05 -3.26 -3.27
C SER A 55 7.71 -2.72 -1.88
N CYS A 56 7.94 -3.49 -0.83
CA CYS A 56 7.73 -3.07 0.55
C CYS A 56 9.03 -2.68 1.26
N LYS A 57 10.18 -2.89 0.61
CA LYS A 57 11.50 -2.50 1.14
C LYS A 57 11.85 -1.11 0.60
N PHE A 58 11.41 -0.09 1.31
CA PHE A 58 11.74 1.27 0.95
C PHE A 58 12.84 1.82 1.84
N TYR A 59 13.65 2.66 1.22
CA TYR A 59 14.55 3.55 1.89
C TYR A 59 14.35 4.93 1.27
N ILE A 60 14.07 5.93 2.09
CA ILE A 60 13.90 7.29 1.63
C ILE A 60 15.26 7.95 1.59
N ASP A 61 15.76 8.27 0.40
CA ASP A 61 17.05 8.93 0.22
C ASP A 61 16.96 10.44 0.43
N ASP A 62 15.81 11.04 0.16
CA ASP A 62 15.58 12.47 0.29
C ASP A 62 14.19 12.79 0.85
N VAL A 63 14.13 13.62 1.89
CA VAL A 63 12.90 14.23 2.39
C VAL A 63 13.03 15.73 2.14
N SER A 64 11.99 16.37 1.65
CA SER A 64 11.97 17.81 1.47
C SER A 64 12.45 18.53 2.73
N GLU A 65 13.38 19.48 2.59
CA GLU A 65 13.96 20.29 3.68
C GLU A 65 12.88 21.04 4.50
N THR A 66 11.66 21.14 3.98
CA THR A 66 10.52 21.76 4.67
C THR A 66 9.82 20.83 5.66
N SER A 67 10.15 19.53 5.66
CA SER A 67 9.54 18.56 6.58
C SER A 67 10.22 18.62 7.94
N LYS A 68 9.41 18.73 9.02
CA LYS A 68 9.92 18.59 10.40
C LYS A 68 10.17 17.13 10.78
N ILE A 69 9.78 16.18 9.92
CA ILE A 69 10.06 14.76 10.08
C ILE A 69 11.35 14.46 9.36
N THR A 70 12.32 13.94 10.09
CA THR A 70 13.61 13.60 9.50
C THR A 70 13.52 12.30 8.69
N LYS A 71 14.40 12.19 7.70
CA LYS A 71 14.63 11.00 6.90
C LYS A 71 14.90 9.78 7.78
N GLU A 72 15.72 9.94 8.80
CA GLU A 72 16.09 8.88 9.74
C GLU A 72 14.86 8.37 10.49
N TYR A 73 13.95 9.28 10.88
CA TYR A 73 12.71 8.88 11.55
C TYR A 73 11.79 8.07 10.62
N LEU A 74 11.59 8.51 9.39
CA LEU A 74 10.79 7.75 8.43
C LEU A 74 11.41 6.39 8.11
N ASN A 75 12.72 6.35 7.88
CA ASN A 75 13.42 5.09 7.63
C ASN A 75 13.31 4.14 8.82
N SER A 76 13.33 4.64 10.06
CA SER A 76 13.11 3.81 11.24
C SER A 76 11.71 3.17 11.28
N ILE A 77 10.69 3.80 10.68
CA ILE A 77 9.36 3.19 10.56
C ILE A 77 9.38 2.12 9.47
N PHE A 78 10.03 2.38 8.32
CA PHE A 78 10.16 1.37 7.25
C PHE A 78 10.89 0.11 7.72
N GLU A 79 11.88 0.23 8.60
CA GLU A 79 12.58 -0.90 9.21
C GLU A 79 11.71 -1.75 10.14
N GLU A 80 10.64 -1.16 10.71
CA GLU A 80 9.67 -1.85 11.57
C GLU A 80 8.52 -2.51 10.78
N ILE A 81 8.44 -2.31 9.47
CA ILE A 81 7.43 -2.97 8.64
C ILE A 81 7.71 -4.47 8.61
N THR A 82 6.66 -5.24 8.86
CA THR A 82 6.71 -6.68 8.59
C THR A 82 5.93 -7.01 7.33
N LEU A 83 6.45 -7.93 6.53
CA LEU A 83 5.79 -8.44 5.35
C LEU A 83 5.81 -9.96 5.38
N ASN A 84 4.65 -10.57 5.17
CA ASN A 84 4.49 -12.01 5.13
C ASN A 84 3.63 -12.39 3.91
N LEU A 85 4.10 -13.37 3.16
CA LEU A 85 3.36 -13.95 2.05
C LEU A 85 2.63 -15.20 2.54
N ILE A 86 1.34 -15.30 2.28
CA ILE A 86 0.50 -16.45 2.62
C ILE A 86 -0.26 -16.84 1.35
N SER A 87 0.29 -17.77 0.56
CA SER A 87 -0.26 -18.16 -0.74
C SER A 87 -0.39 -16.96 -1.69
N ASP A 88 -1.61 -16.54 -2.01
CA ASP A 88 -1.99 -15.41 -2.85
C ASP A 88 -2.20 -14.11 -2.06
N SER A 89 -1.88 -14.13 -0.78
CA SER A 89 -2.11 -12.98 0.09
C SER A 89 -0.80 -12.39 0.61
N VAL A 90 -0.78 -11.06 0.71
CA VAL A 90 0.31 -10.27 1.27
C VAL A 90 -0.20 -9.63 2.56
N VAL A 91 0.45 -9.93 3.67
CA VAL A 91 0.18 -9.28 4.97
C VAL A 91 1.27 -8.29 5.26
N ILE A 92 0.90 -7.02 5.42
CA ILE A 92 1.84 -5.94 5.75
C ILE A 92 1.42 -5.33 7.08
N SER A 93 2.34 -5.16 8.00
CA SER A 93 2.05 -4.46 9.25
C SER A 93 3.08 -3.40 9.59
N VAL A 94 2.64 -2.39 10.32
CA VAL A 94 3.47 -1.33 10.89
C VAL A 94 2.96 -1.00 12.29
N PRO A 95 3.84 -0.79 13.29
CA PRO A 95 3.42 -0.38 14.63
C PRO A 95 2.59 0.90 14.62
N SER A 96 1.49 0.95 15.38
CA SER A 96 0.56 2.08 15.39
C SER A 96 0.98 3.22 16.32
N ASP A 97 1.95 2.99 17.19
CA ASP A 97 2.45 3.93 18.20
C ASP A 97 3.41 4.99 17.64
N ARG A 98 3.81 4.85 16.36
CA ARG A 98 4.70 5.81 15.67
C ARG A 98 3.86 6.84 14.90
N LYS A 99 4.33 8.11 14.89
CA LYS A 99 3.74 9.13 14.00
C LYS A 99 3.92 8.69 12.54
N CYS A 100 2.94 9.02 11.71
CA CYS A 100 2.96 8.70 10.27
C CYS A 100 2.92 7.21 9.92
N SER A 101 2.68 6.30 10.86
CA SER A 101 2.64 4.86 10.59
C SER A 101 1.62 4.49 9.50
N LEU A 102 0.39 5.04 9.57
CA LEU A 102 -0.62 4.77 8.55
C LEU A 102 -0.24 5.41 7.19
N ASP A 103 0.37 6.61 7.19
CA ASP A 103 0.88 7.22 5.97
C ASP A 103 1.93 6.33 5.30
N VAL A 104 2.86 5.78 6.08
CA VAL A 104 3.91 4.86 5.59
C VAL A 104 3.29 3.57 5.06
N LEU A 105 2.32 2.97 5.77
CA LEU A 105 1.63 1.77 5.30
C LEU A 105 0.92 2.02 3.97
N VAL A 106 0.17 3.13 3.86
CA VAL A 106 -0.54 3.49 2.63
C VAL A 106 0.43 3.76 1.48
N PHE A 107 1.57 4.42 1.73
CA PHE A 107 2.63 4.62 0.74
C PHE A 107 3.16 3.29 0.19
N VAL A 108 3.46 2.33 1.07
CA VAL A 108 3.93 0.99 0.69
C VAL A 108 2.88 0.25 -0.14
N ILE A 109 1.61 0.30 0.26
CA ILE A 109 0.50 -0.31 -0.47
C ILE A 109 0.36 0.30 -1.87
N CYS A 110 0.40 1.64 -2.00
CA CYS A 110 0.35 2.32 -3.30
C CYS A 110 1.48 1.83 -4.22
N SER A 111 2.70 1.80 -3.71
CA SER A 111 3.89 1.39 -4.45
C SER A 111 3.81 -0.06 -4.92
N LEU A 112 3.41 -0.96 -4.02
CA LEU A 112 3.21 -2.39 -4.33
C LEU A 112 2.17 -2.57 -5.44
N ILE A 113 0.97 -1.99 -5.28
CA ILE A 113 -0.12 -2.13 -6.26
C ILE A 113 0.30 -1.59 -7.63
N ILE A 114 0.88 -0.39 -7.68
CA ILE A 114 1.29 0.26 -8.91
C ILE A 114 2.35 -0.58 -9.64
N LYS A 115 3.36 -1.05 -8.92
CA LYS A 115 4.46 -1.80 -9.49
C LYS A 115 4.03 -3.16 -10.00
N CYS A 116 3.29 -3.93 -9.19
CA CYS A 116 2.77 -5.23 -9.60
C CYS A 116 1.77 -5.12 -10.76
N PHE A 117 0.92 -4.09 -10.79
CA PHE A 117 0.03 -3.87 -11.92
C PHE A 117 0.79 -3.50 -13.19
N LYS A 118 1.79 -2.61 -13.08
CA LYS A 118 2.62 -2.19 -14.23
C LYS A 118 3.39 -3.35 -14.84
N ASP A 119 4.05 -4.15 -14.02
CA ASP A 119 5.04 -5.14 -14.48
C ASP A 119 4.41 -6.52 -14.75
N TYR A 120 3.40 -6.91 -13.97
CA TYR A 120 2.75 -8.23 -14.05
C TYR A 120 1.27 -8.17 -14.43
N GLY A 121 0.63 -7.02 -14.38
CA GLY A 121 -0.80 -6.86 -14.68
C GLY A 121 -1.72 -7.38 -13.60
N VAL A 122 -1.20 -7.70 -12.43
CA VAL A 122 -2.00 -8.20 -11.32
C VAL A 122 -2.67 -7.05 -10.55
N LEU A 123 -3.86 -7.32 -10.07
CA LEU A 123 -4.65 -6.41 -9.26
C LEU A 123 -4.74 -6.95 -7.84
N PHE A 124 -4.84 -6.04 -6.88
CA PHE A 124 -5.04 -6.37 -5.47
C PHE A 124 -6.38 -5.84 -4.98
N ARG A 125 -6.95 -6.54 -4.04
CA ARG A 125 -7.98 -6.04 -3.14
C ARG A 125 -7.53 -6.28 -1.71
N GLY A 126 -8.09 -5.57 -0.73
CA GLY A 126 -7.62 -5.75 0.63
C GLY A 126 -8.41 -4.97 1.66
N GLY A 127 -8.06 -5.21 2.92
CA GLY A 127 -8.55 -4.46 4.07
C GLY A 127 -7.39 -3.99 4.94
N ILE A 128 -7.56 -2.82 5.57
CA ILE A 128 -6.66 -2.31 6.61
C ILE A 128 -7.43 -2.22 7.91
N SER A 129 -6.86 -2.76 8.97
CA SER A 129 -7.37 -2.67 10.33
C SER A 129 -6.29 -2.20 11.30
N LYS A 130 -6.67 -2.01 12.56
CA LYS A 130 -5.76 -1.68 13.65
C LYS A 130 -6.07 -2.51 14.87
N GLY A 131 -5.05 -2.95 15.58
CA GLY A 131 -5.17 -3.68 16.85
C GLY A 131 -4.00 -4.62 17.10
N ASP A 132 -4.24 -5.55 18.00
CA ASP A 132 -3.26 -6.55 18.42
C ASP A 132 -2.82 -7.45 17.27
N PHE A 133 -1.51 -7.48 17.02
CA PHE A 133 -0.88 -8.26 15.97
C PHE A 133 0.45 -8.83 16.45
N PHE A 134 0.78 -10.04 16.00
CA PHE A 134 2.05 -10.70 16.23
C PHE A 134 2.65 -11.16 14.90
N ALA A 135 3.92 -10.83 14.68
CA ALA A 135 4.71 -11.33 13.55
C ALA A 135 6.12 -11.69 14.01
N PHE A 136 6.49 -12.92 13.82
CA PHE A 136 7.86 -13.40 14.05
C PHE A 136 8.16 -14.58 13.14
N GLU A 137 9.24 -14.50 12.35
CA GLU A 137 9.58 -15.47 11.32
C GLU A 137 8.40 -15.70 10.35
N ASN A 138 7.92 -16.94 10.25
CA ASN A 138 6.79 -17.34 9.41
C ASN A 138 5.44 -17.41 10.16
N LYS A 139 5.37 -16.87 11.40
CA LYS A 139 4.18 -16.88 12.24
C LYS A 139 3.57 -15.50 12.28
N VAL A 140 2.35 -15.38 11.77
CA VAL A 140 1.57 -14.14 11.81
C VAL A 140 0.15 -14.45 12.27
N TYR A 141 -0.31 -13.74 13.30
CA TYR A 141 -1.66 -13.87 13.84
C TYR A 141 -2.03 -12.67 14.72
N GLY A 142 -3.29 -12.52 14.98
CA GLY A 142 -3.83 -11.51 15.90
C GLY A 142 -5.20 -10.99 15.44
N PRO A 143 -5.95 -10.34 16.35
CA PRO A 143 -7.25 -9.74 16.03
C PRO A 143 -7.21 -8.83 14.82
N ALA A 144 -6.21 -7.93 14.71
CA ALA A 144 -6.09 -7.02 13.61
C ALA A 144 -5.96 -7.74 12.25
N LEU A 145 -5.24 -8.87 12.17
CA LEU A 145 -5.16 -9.64 10.93
C LEU A 145 -6.53 -10.20 10.53
N ASN A 146 -7.27 -10.73 11.51
CA ASN A 146 -8.62 -11.26 11.25
C ASN A 146 -9.58 -10.16 10.76
N ASP A 147 -9.53 -8.99 11.37
CA ASP A 147 -10.38 -7.85 10.99
C ASP A 147 -10.02 -7.34 9.58
N ALA A 148 -8.73 -7.24 9.25
CA ALA A 148 -8.28 -6.88 7.90
C ALA A 148 -8.73 -7.90 6.84
N TYR A 149 -8.63 -9.21 7.14
CA TYR A 149 -9.14 -10.29 6.31
C TYR A 149 -10.67 -10.23 6.13
N LEU A 150 -11.42 -9.96 7.20
CA LEU A 150 -12.87 -9.85 7.12
C LEU A 150 -13.30 -8.64 6.27
N LEU A 151 -12.61 -7.51 6.39
CA LEU A 151 -12.83 -6.35 5.52
C LEU A 151 -12.58 -6.72 4.06
N GLU A 152 -11.48 -7.41 3.77
CA GLU A 152 -11.15 -7.86 2.42
C GLU A 152 -12.24 -8.81 1.90
N SER A 153 -12.50 -9.92 2.57
CA SER A 153 -13.31 -11.01 2.08
C SER A 153 -14.80 -10.67 1.97
N GLN A 154 -15.32 -9.82 2.85
CA GLN A 154 -16.74 -9.47 2.90
C GLN A 154 -17.09 -8.18 2.16
N ASN A 155 -16.15 -7.22 2.07
CA ASN A 155 -16.45 -5.87 1.61
C ASN A 155 -15.61 -5.41 0.40
N ALA A 156 -14.37 -5.88 0.25
CA ALA A 156 -13.50 -5.45 -0.84
C ALA A 156 -13.81 -6.21 -2.15
N LYS A 157 -14.93 -5.89 -2.79
CA LYS A 157 -15.34 -6.53 -4.05
C LYS A 157 -14.44 -6.13 -5.24
N PHE A 158 -13.98 -4.91 -5.27
CA PHE A 158 -13.23 -4.30 -6.37
C PHE A 158 -11.72 -4.23 -6.09
N PRO A 159 -10.87 -3.94 -7.09
CA PRO A 159 -9.43 -3.83 -6.90
C PRO A 159 -9.07 -2.56 -6.13
N ARG A 160 -9.33 -2.58 -4.84
CA ARG A 160 -9.06 -1.49 -3.89
C ARG A 160 -8.75 -2.06 -2.50
N VAL A 161 -8.02 -1.32 -1.70
CA VAL A 161 -7.74 -1.64 -0.31
C VAL A 161 -8.55 -0.69 0.57
N ILE A 162 -9.50 -1.24 1.31
CA ILE A 162 -10.50 -0.48 2.07
C ILE A 162 -10.16 -0.44 3.57
N PHE A 163 -10.70 0.55 4.25
CA PHE A 163 -10.68 0.68 5.70
C PHE A 163 -11.86 1.54 6.19
N THR A 164 -12.17 1.45 7.47
CA THR A 164 -13.32 2.15 8.04
C THR A 164 -13.04 3.64 8.26
N ALA A 165 -14.10 4.45 8.36
CA ALA A 165 -13.99 5.86 8.70
C ALA A 165 -13.41 6.05 10.11
N GLU A 166 -13.80 5.19 11.05
CA GLU A 166 -13.35 5.24 12.45
C GLU A 166 -11.84 5.04 12.57
N LEU A 167 -11.24 4.15 11.75
CA LEU A 167 -9.78 3.98 11.72
C LEU A 167 -9.09 5.26 11.28
N LEU A 168 -9.61 5.93 10.25
CA LEU A 168 -9.06 7.18 9.75
C LEU A 168 -9.22 8.30 10.76
N GLU A 169 -10.40 8.44 11.37
CA GLU A 169 -10.69 9.46 12.37
C GLU A 169 -9.79 9.30 13.60
N ASP A 170 -9.63 8.07 14.14
CA ASP A 170 -8.71 7.79 15.25
C ASP A 170 -7.27 8.15 14.92
N TYR A 171 -6.83 7.83 13.69
CA TYR A 171 -5.49 8.19 13.24
C TYR A 171 -5.30 9.71 13.13
N LEU A 172 -6.24 10.42 12.51
CA LEU A 172 -6.17 11.87 12.31
C LEU A 172 -6.20 12.62 13.65
N ALA A 173 -7.04 12.19 14.59
CA ALA A 173 -7.11 12.78 15.93
C ALA A 173 -5.76 12.72 16.67
N LYS A 174 -5.00 11.63 16.50
CA LYS A 174 -3.69 11.44 17.14
C LYS A 174 -2.53 12.09 16.38
N ASN A 175 -2.71 12.36 15.09
CA ASN A 175 -1.67 12.86 14.19
C ASN A 175 -2.04 14.18 13.51
N PHE A 176 -2.76 15.09 14.21
CA PHE A 176 -3.30 16.31 13.64
C PHE A 176 -2.22 17.23 13.01
N ASN A 177 -1.05 17.32 13.64
CA ASN A 177 0.06 18.17 13.18
C ASN A 177 1.17 17.34 12.48
N ARG A 178 0.79 16.39 11.63
CA ARG A 178 1.79 15.61 10.88
C ARG A 178 2.33 16.40 9.69
N ASP A 179 3.65 16.41 9.57
CA ASP A 179 4.35 17.05 8.44
C ASP A 179 4.47 16.13 7.22
N PHE A 180 4.44 14.81 7.43
CA PHE A 180 4.37 13.80 6.38
C PHE A 180 2.91 13.40 6.19
N ASN A 181 2.34 13.72 5.03
CA ASN A 181 0.90 13.61 4.79
C ASN A 181 0.60 12.93 3.44
N ILE A 182 0.87 11.64 3.36
CA ILE A 182 0.51 10.83 2.19
C ILE A 182 -1.01 10.68 2.09
N LEU A 183 -1.70 10.55 3.23
CA LEU A 183 -3.14 10.31 3.25
C LEU A 183 -3.96 11.39 2.56
N SER A 184 -3.47 12.65 2.53
CA SER A 184 -4.17 13.73 1.82
C SER A 184 -4.34 13.49 0.31
N THR A 185 -3.46 12.70 -0.28
CA THR A 185 -3.44 12.38 -1.72
C THR A 185 -3.66 10.90 -2.02
N ALA A 186 -3.70 10.06 -1.00
CA ALA A 186 -3.77 8.61 -1.16
C ALA A 186 -5.05 7.98 -0.59
N ILE A 187 -6.09 8.78 -0.34
CA ILE A 187 -7.38 8.28 0.15
C ILE A 187 -8.54 8.87 -0.65
N GLU A 188 -9.51 8.02 -0.99
CA GLU A 188 -10.81 8.38 -1.55
C GLU A 188 -11.91 7.63 -0.78
N VAL A 189 -13.13 8.19 -0.75
CA VAL A 189 -14.34 7.52 -0.24
C VAL A 189 -15.12 6.96 -1.43
N ASP A 190 -15.43 5.66 -1.42
CA ASP A 190 -16.32 5.10 -2.44
C ASP A 190 -17.76 5.49 -2.15
N LYS A 191 -18.42 6.11 -3.14
CA LYS A 191 -19.78 6.63 -3.00
C LYS A 191 -20.86 5.52 -2.91
N ASN A 192 -20.51 4.27 -3.25
CA ASN A 192 -21.46 3.18 -3.28
C ASN A 192 -21.61 2.50 -1.92
N ASP A 193 -20.56 2.41 -1.14
CA ASP A 193 -20.54 1.71 0.14
C ASP A 193 -19.91 2.51 1.30
N TYR A 194 -19.43 3.73 1.00
CA TYR A 194 -18.85 4.69 1.95
C TYR A 194 -17.59 4.22 2.66
N PHE A 195 -16.94 3.15 2.20
CA PHE A 195 -15.61 2.82 2.68
C PHE A 195 -14.58 3.81 2.18
N ASN A 196 -13.64 4.18 3.05
CA ASN A 196 -12.39 4.76 2.62
C ASN A 196 -11.57 3.70 1.89
N PHE A 197 -10.85 4.10 0.86
CA PHE A 197 -9.91 3.20 0.18
C PHE A 197 -8.62 3.92 -0.22
N VAL A 198 -7.57 3.13 -0.40
CA VAL A 198 -6.26 3.63 -0.83
C VAL A 198 -6.34 4.06 -2.28
N ASP A 199 -6.23 5.38 -2.53
CA ASP A 199 -6.31 6.01 -3.85
C ASP A 199 -4.95 5.99 -4.56
N TYR A 200 -4.49 4.79 -4.91
CA TYR A 200 -3.19 4.58 -5.53
C TYR A 200 -3.05 5.21 -6.92
N LEU A 201 -4.14 5.41 -7.68
CA LEU A 201 -4.06 6.06 -8.99
C LEU A 201 -3.88 7.58 -8.88
N PHE A 202 -4.63 8.23 -8.01
CA PHE A 202 -4.43 9.66 -7.78
C PHE A 202 -3.07 9.92 -7.12
N PHE A 203 -2.70 9.11 -6.13
CA PHE A 203 -1.36 9.15 -5.52
C PHE A 203 -0.26 9.06 -6.58
N LEU A 204 -0.34 8.09 -7.50
CA LEU A 204 0.60 7.96 -8.60
C LEU A 204 0.67 9.23 -9.47
N MET A 205 -0.48 9.80 -9.84
CA MET A 205 -0.54 10.99 -10.70
C MET A 205 0.04 12.23 -9.99
N HIS A 206 -0.31 12.40 -8.72
CA HIS A 206 0.12 13.54 -7.91
C HIS A 206 1.62 13.48 -7.61
N GLN A 207 2.11 12.36 -7.06
CA GLN A 207 3.52 12.20 -6.70
C GLN A 207 4.43 12.17 -7.92
N GLY A 208 4.00 11.54 -9.02
CA GLY A 208 4.78 11.50 -10.24
C GLY A 208 5.00 12.88 -10.84
N LYS A 209 4.02 13.78 -10.75
CA LYS A 209 4.17 15.16 -11.18
C LYS A 209 5.04 15.98 -10.22
N ALA A 210 4.84 15.81 -8.91
CA ALA A 210 5.58 16.54 -7.89
C ALA A 210 7.08 16.20 -7.90
N ASN A 211 7.42 14.94 -8.17
CA ASN A 211 8.80 14.45 -8.16
C ASN A 211 9.49 14.51 -9.54
N ALA A 212 8.79 14.95 -10.60
CA ALA A 212 9.38 15.08 -11.93
C ALA A 212 10.11 16.42 -12.09
N GLU A 213 11.43 16.39 -12.00
CA GLU A 213 12.30 17.58 -12.12
C GLU A 213 12.55 17.98 -13.57
N THR A 214 12.55 17.00 -14.50
CA THR A 214 12.84 17.23 -15.91
C THR A 214 11.64 16.96 -16.82
N GLU A 215 11.61 17.57 -18.01
CA GLU A 215 10.57 17.32 -19.01
C GLU A 215 10.56 15.85 -19.47
N GLU A 216 11.71 15.19 -19.48
CA GLU A 216 11.81 13.77 -19.81
C GLU A 216 11.14 12.90 -18.74
N GLN A 217 11.33 13.20 -17.45
CA GLN A 217 10.66 12.53 -16.34
C GLN A 217 9.15 12.74 -16.40
N LYS A 218 8.67 13.96 -16.65
CA LYS A 218 7.24 14.27 -16.83
C LYS A 218 6.63 13.47 -17.97
N LYS A 219 7.33 13.40 -19.11
CA LYS A 219 6.90 12.61 -20.27
C LYS A 219 6.90 11.12 -19.97
N GLY A 220 7.93 10.61 -19.29
CA GLY A 220 8.00 9.21 -18.85
C GLY A 220 6.83 8.83 -17.95
N PHE A 221 6.49 9.72 -17.03
CA PHE A 221 5.36 9.55 -16.14
C PHE A 221 4.01 9.57 -16.87
N SER A 222 3.78 10.54 -17.77
CA SER A 222 2.58 10.58 -18.61
C SER A 222 2.42 9.28 -19.41
N ASN A 223 3.49 8.79 -20.02
CA ASN A 223 3.51 7.52 -20.76
C ASN A 223 3.13 6.32 -19.86
N LEU A 224 3.53 6.33 -18.58
CA LEU A 224 3.16 5.28 -17.61
C LEU A 224 1.65 5.28 -17.37
N ILE A 225 1.06 6.44 -17.10
CA ILE A 225 -0.39 6.59 -16.91
C ILE A 225 -1.17 6.13 -18.14
N ASP A 226 -0.69 6.48 -19.34
CA ASP A 226 -1.33 6.07 -20.59
C ASP A 226 -1.22 4.56 -20.82
N LYS A 227 -0.08 3.94 -20.49
CA LYS A 227 0.08 2.47 -20.52
C LYS A 227 -0.87 1.77 -19.58
N ILE A 228 -1.00 2.25 -18.34
CA ILE A 228 -1.94 1.71 -17.36
C ILE A 228 -3.38 1.82 -17.90
N ASN A 229 -3.78 3.00 -18.38
CA ASN A 229 -5.12 3.23 -18.93
C ASN A 229 -5.41 2.36 -20.16
N LYS A 230 -4.42 2.18 -21.04
CA LYS A 230 -4.52 1.28 -22.20
C LYS A 230 -4.73 -0.17 -21.73
N LYS A 231 -3.90 -0.66 -20.82
CA LYS A 231 -4.02 -2.03 -20.28
C LYS A 231 -5.41 -2.30 -19.72
N ILE A 232 -5.95 -1.37 -18.89
CA ILE A 232 -7.32 -1.47 -18.37
C ILE A 232 -8.34 -1.58 -19.51
N SER A 233 -8.15 -0.81 -20.59
CA SER A 233 -9.07 -0.79 -21.73
C SER A 233 -8.98 -2.07 -22.57
N ASP A 234 -7.79 -2.60 -22.78
CA ASP A 234 -7.54 -3.82 -23.53
C ASP A 234 -8.13 -5.04 -22.80
N GLU A 235 -7.90 -5.14 -21.48
CA GLU A 235 -8.49 -6.18 -20.63
C GLU A 235 -10.02 -6.11 -20.65
N LEU A 236 -10.58 -4.91 -20.51
CA LEU A 236 -12.03 -4.71 -20.57
C LEU A 236 -12.65 -5.11 -21.91
N ALA A 237 -11.92 -4.97 -23.01
CA ALA A 237 -12.39 -5.32 -24.34
C ALA A 237 -12.40 -6.84 -24.59
N THR A 238 -11.46 -7.57 -23.99
CA THR A 238 -11.23 -9.01 -24.24
C THR A 238 -11.82 -9.92 -23.16
N GLU A 239 -12.00 -9.43 -21.93
CA GLU A 239 -12.47 -10.22 -20.79
C GLU A 239 -13.92 -10.66 -20.95
N LYS A 240 -14.14 -11.98 -20.87
CA LYS A 240 -15.46 -12.62 -21.05
C LYS A 240 -16.11 -13.02 -19.72
N ASN A 241 -15.31 -13.22 -18.65
CA ASN A 241 -15.86 -13.54 -17.34
C ASN A 241 -16.56 -12.32 -16.75
N PRO A 242 -17.88 -12.36 -16.48
CA PRO A 242 -18.62 -11.19 -15.98
C PRO A 242 -18.07 -10.63 -14.67
N GLY A 243 -17.65 -11.51 -13.75
CA GLY A 243 -17.11 -11.09 -12.44
C GLY A 243 -15.74 -10.42 -12.54
N VAL A 244 -14.91 -10.85 -13.48
CA VAL A 244 -13.61 -10.19 -13.76
C VAL A 244 -13.86 -8.89 -14.51
N ARG A 245 -14.74 -8.91 -15.53
CA ARG A 245 -15.10 -7.72 -16.31
C ARG A 245 -15.63 -6.58 -15.41
N GLU A 246 -16.48 -6.89 -14.42
CA GLU A 246 -17.00 -5.90 -13.46
C GLU A 246 -15.87 -5.17 -12.72
N LYS A 247 -14.81 -5.87 -12.35
CA LYS A 247 -13.63 -5.27 -11.71
C LYS A 247 -12.89 -4.28 -12.62
N TYR A 248 -12.74 -4.60 -13.90
CA TYR A 248 -12.14 -3.68 -14.87
C TYR A 248 -13.05 -2.50 -15.23
N VAL A 249 -14.38 -2.68 -15.23
CA VAL A 249 -15.33 -1.56 -15.35
C VAL A 249 -15.15 -0.59 -14.20
N TRP A 250 -15.13 -1.09 -12.97
CA TRP A 250 -14.88 -0.27 -11.78
C TRP A 250 -13.52 0.45 -11.88
N LEU A 251 -12.46 -0.26 -12.25
CA LEU A 251 -11.10 0.30 -12.36
C LEU A 251 -11.04 1.40 -13.44
N LYS A 252 -11.76 1.24 -14.55
CA LYS A 252 -11.85 2.27 -15.60
C LYS A 252 -12.54 3.55 -15.12
N GLU A 253 -13.64 3.41 -14.38
CA GLU A 253 -14.33 4.56 -13.79
C GLU A 253 -13.48 5.21 -12.68
N TYR A 254 -12.78 4.43 -11.89
CA TYR A 254 -11.82 4.92 -10.91
C TYR A 254 -10.69 5.71 -11.58
N MET A 255 -10.09 5.21 -12.67
CA MET A 255 -9.09 5.94 -13.46
C MET A 255 -9.61 7.30 -13.96
N LYS A 256 -10.87 7.37 -14.41
CA LYS A 256 -11.48 8.63 -14.82
C LYS A 256 -11.60 9.63 -13.66
N ARG A 257 -12.04 9.14 -12.48
CA ARG A 257 -12.15 9.98 -11.27
C ARG A 257 -10.79 10.49 -10.84
N ALA A 258 -9.77 9.63 -10.79
CA ALA A 258 -8.41 10.01 -10.43
C ALA A 258 -7.84 11.09 -11.37
N LYS A 259 -8.01 10.93 -12.69
CA LYS A 259 -7.61 11.93 -13.70
C LYS A 259 -8.33 13.26 -13.51
N LYS A 260 -9.62 13.25 -13.20
CA LYS A 260 -10.40 14.45 -12.94
C LYS A 260 -9.89 15.18 -11.70
N ARG A 261 -9.70 14.48 -10.58
CA ARG A 261 -9.14 15.05 -9.33
C ARG A 261 -7.76 15.64 -9.55
N ASP A 262 -6.90 14.97 -10.29
CA ASP A 262 -5.56 15.45 -10.60
C ASP A 262 -5.58 16.74 -11.43
N SER A 263 -6.50 16.85 -12.42
CA SER A 263 -6.67 18.09 -13.19
C SER A 263 -7.21 19.25 -12.36
N GLU A 264 -8.16 18.99 -11.48
CA GLU A 264 -8.73 19.98 -10.55
C GLU A 264 -7.67 20.47 -9.56
N HIS A 265 -6.91 19.56 -8.95
CA HIS A 265 -5.83 19.90 -8.04
C HIS A 265 -4.75 20.76 -8.71
N SER A 266 -4.35 20.42 -9.93
CA SER A 266 -3.37 21.17 -10.72
C SER A 266 -3.87 22.59 -11.06
N ALA A 267 -5.18 22.78 -11.30
CA ALA A 267 -5.78 24.08 -11.56
C ALA A 267 -5.78 24.98 -10.31
N PHE A 268 -5.98 24.42 -9.12
CA PHE A 268 -5.93 25.18 -7.85
C PHE A 268 -4.52 25.65 -7.51
N THR A 269 -3.49 24.81 -7.71
CA THR A 269 -2.10 25.19 -7.45
C THR A 269 -1.57 26.26 -8.41
N HIS A 270 -2.04 26.31 -9.65
CA HIS A 270 -1.68 27.35 -10.62
C HIS A 270 -2.31 28.72 -10.32
N ASN A 271 -3.44 28.76 -9.61
CA ASN A 271 -4.14 29.99 -9.25
C ASN A 271 -3.69 30.60 -7.92
N GLY A 272 -2.60 30.11 -7.31
CA GLY A 272 -1.96 30.74 -6.15
C GLY A 272 -2.70 30.57 -4.83
N VAL A 273 -3.65 29.66 -4.73
CA VAL A 273 -4.30 29.28 -3.47
C VAL A 273 -3.63 28.00 -2.96
N THR A 274 -2.61 28.17 -2.11
CA THR A 274 -2.09 27.06 -1.29
C THR A 274 -3.03 26.89 -0.09
N LEU A 275 -3.65 25.74 0.03
CA LEU A 275 -4.39 25.31 1.23
C LEU A 275 -3.42 24.80 2.30
#